data_0ea39c7e3973cca1d4a033b6cf8e3e58
#
_entry.id   0ea39c7e3973cca1d4a033b6cf8e3e58
#
_cell.length_a   1.000
_cell.length_b   1.000
_cell.length_c   1.000
_cell.angle_alpha   90.00
_cell.angle_beta   90.00
_cell.angle_gamma   90.00
#
_symmetry.space_group_name_H-M   'P 1'
#
loop_
_entity.id
_entity.type
_entity.pdbx_description
1 polymer ?
#
loop_
_entity_poly.entity_id
_entity_poly.type
_entity_poly.pdbx_seq_one_letter_code
_entity_poly.pdbx_strand_id
1 'polypeptide(L)'
;SNKSNIKEFRKEFKRNHNANDLFESYPIHIDKFISAKELEHKFKFISADNKYGKIIRAKGIIKDKSGLYYQFDYVPNEFKIREIKWSSKKVISIIGSELNKKELVNLFS
;
A
#
# COMPACT_ATOMS: atom_id res chain seq x y z
N SER A 1 -15.68 -14.75 -13.96
CA SER A 1 -15.53 -13.33 -13.65
C SER A 1 -14.53 -13.10 -12.53
N ASN A 2 -14.04 -11.89 -12.40
CA ASN A 2 -13.04 -11.55 -11.37
C ASN A 2 -13.57 -11.75 -9.94
N LYS A 3 -14.86 -11.56 -9.73
CA LYS A 3 -15.47 -11.75 -8.41
C LYS A 3 -15.46 -13.20 -7.97
N SER A 4 -15.68 -14.14 -8.86
CA SER A 4 -15.65 -15.57 -8.54
C SER A 4 -14.26 -16.01 -8.15
N ASN A 5 -13.24 -15.56 -8.88
CA ASN A 5 -11.86 -15.91 -8.62
C ASN A 5 -11.38 -15.39 -7.27
N ILE A 6 -11.80 -14.18 -6.91
CA ILE A 6 -11.45 -13.58 -5.63
C ILE A 6 -12.10 -14.37 -4.48
N LYS A 7 -13.36 -14.76 -4.63
CA LYS A 7 -14.04 -15.54 -3.59
C LYS A 7 -13.39 -16.90 -3.37
N GLU A 8 -13.01 -17.59 -4.44
CA GLU A 8 -12.34 -18.88 -4.32
C GLU A 8 -10.97 -18.76 -3.70
N PHE A 9 -10.21 -17.74 -4.10
CA PHE A 9 -8.91 -17.47 -3.49
C PHE A 9 -9.06 -17.27 -1.99
N ARG A 10 -10.03 -16.48 -1.56
CA ARG A 10 -10.27 -16.23 -0.12
C ARG A 10 -10.68 -17.49 0.63
N LYS A 11 -11.48 -18.37 0.00
CA LYS A 11 -11.88 -19.64 0.61
C LYS A 11 -10.68 -20.56 0.82
N GLU A 12 -9.83 -20.70 -0.19
CA GLU A 12 -8.64 -21.52 -0.07
C GLU A 12 -7.68 -20.96 0.98
N PHE A 13 -7.52 -19.65 1.00
CA PHE A 13 -6.69 -18.99 1.99
C PHE A 13 -7.18 -19.28 3.41
N LYS A 14 -8.48 -19.19 3.64
CA LYS A 14 -9.07 -19.49 4.95
C LYS A 14 -8.89 -20.93 5.38
N ARG A 15 -8.92 -21.88 4.45
CA ARG A 15 -8.71 -23.29 4.76
C ARG A 15 -7.31 -23.59 5.25
N ASN A 16 -6.33 -22.87 4.70
CA ASN A 16 -4.92 -23.14 4.95
C ASN A 16 -4.30 -22.25 6.01
N HIS A 17 -5.02 -21.22 6.47
CA HIS A 17 -4.48 -20.20 7.36
C HIS A 17 -5.45 -19.88 8.49
N ASN A 18 -4.93 -19.28 9.57
CA ASN A 18 -5.74 -18.80 10.67
C ASN A 18 -6.59 -17.60 10.24
N ALA A 19 -7.62 -17.28 11.04
CA ALA A 19 -8.43 -16.08 10.82
C ALA A 19 -7.58 -14.80 10.81
N ASN A 20 -6.44 -14.80 11.52
CA ASN A 20 -5.53 -13.65 11.59
C ASN A 20 -4.76 -13.42 10.29
N ASP A 21 -4.75 -14.39 9.39
CA ASP A 21 -4.07 -14.29 8.11
C ASP A 21 -4.97 -13.74 7.00
N LEU A 22 -6.15 -13.24 7.35
CA LEU A 22 -7.04 -12.61 6.37
C LEU A 22 -6.46 -11.29 5.89
N PHE A 23 -6.49 -11.10 4.58
CA PHE A 23 -6.05 -9.84 4.00
C PHE A 23 -7.11 -8.76 4.17
N GLU A 24 -6.64 -7.54 4.39
CA GLU A 24 -7.49 -6.36 4.42
C GLU A 24 -6.87 -5.27 3.55
N SER A 25 -7.68 -4.32 3.17
CA SER A 25 -7.25 -3.14 2.44
C SER A 25 -7.43 -1.93 3.35
N TYR A 26 -6.36 -1.14 3.50
CA TYR A 26 -6.39 0.03 4.37
C TYR A 26 -5.98 1.27 3.58
N PRO A 27 -6.91 2.23 3.38
CA PRO A 27 -6.58 3.48 2.68
C PRO A 27 -5.99 4.49 3.64
N ILE A 28 -4.94 5.19 3.18
CA ILE A 28 -4.34 6.31 3.92
C ILE A 28 -4.43 7.53 3.02
N HIS A 29 -5.20 8.53 3.46
CA HIS A 29 -5.32 9.78 2.72
C HIS A 29 -4.11 10.66 3.03
N ILE A 30 -3.52 11.21 2.00
CA ILE A 30 -2.27 11.98 2.11
C ILE A 30 -2.58 13.46 1.95
N ASP A 31 -2.35 14.21 3.02
CA ASP A 31 -2.59 15.66 3.04
C ASP A 31 -1.34 16.48 2.77
N LYS A 32 -0.17 15.86 2.82
CA LYS A 32 1.09 16.57 2.64
C LYS A 32 1.74 16.22 1.30
N PHE A 33 2.68 17.03 0.88
CA PHE A 33 3.50 16.74 -0.29
C PHE A 33 4.53 15.67 0.05
N ILE A 34 4.69 14.70 -0.84
CA ILE A 34 5.68 13.63 -0.71
C ILE A 34 6.39 13.51 -2.05
N SER A 35 7.74 13.51 -2.03
CA SER A 35 8.51 13.29 -3.25
C SER A 35 8.54 11.80 -3.60
N ALA A 36 8.80 11.51 -4.88
CA ALA A 36 8.95 10.12 -5.33
C ALA A 36 10.06 9.40 -4.55
N LYS A 37 11.16 10.08 -4.30
CA LYS A 37 12.30 9.53 -3.59
C LYS A 37 11.97 9.23 -2.13
N GLU A 38 11.26 10.15 -1.47
CA GLU A 38 10.82 9.97 -0.10
C GLU A 38 9.89 8.76 0.02
N LEU A 39 8.96 8.61 -0.93
CA LEU A 39 8.03 7.50 -0.94
C LEU A 39 8.77 6.16 -1.10
N GLU A 40 9.73 6.11 -2.01
CA GLU A 40 10.55 4.92 -2.20
C GLU A 40 11.26 4.52 -0.91
N HIS A 41 11.83 5.50 -0.19
CA HIS A 41 12.48 5.26 1.09
C HIS A 41 11.50 4.67 2.12
N LYS A 42 10.28 5.20 2.18
CA LYS A 42 9.28 4.68 3.12
C LYS A 42 8.94 3.22 2.83
N PHE A 43 8.86 2.83 1.56
CA PHE A 43 8.59 1.44 1.21
C PHE A 43 9.80 0.52 1.45
N LYS A 44 11.01 1.05 1.47
CA LYS A 44 12.16 0.29 1.93
C LYS A 44 12.06 -0.05 3.42
N PHE A 45 11.58 0.87 4.24
CA PHE A 45 11.31 0.58 5.65
C PHE A 45 10.26 -0.50 5.80
N ILE A 46 9.19 -0.43 5.02
CA ILE A 46 8.13 -1.42 5.04
C ILE A 46 8.66 -2.81 4.69
N SER A 47 9.55 -2.90 3.70
CA SER A 47 10.15 -4.17 3.30
C SER A 47 11.11 -4.73 4.35
N ALA A 48 11.74 -3.86 5.14
CA ALA A 48 12.82 -4.25 6.05
C ALA A 48 12.33 -4.54 7.47
N ASP A 49 11.15 -4.08 7.85
CA ASP A 49 10.69 -4.14 9.24
C ASP A 49 9.27 -4.69 9.34
N ASN A 50 9.09 -5.70 10.19
CA ASN A 50 7.82 -6.37 10.38
C ASN A 50 6.80 -5.55 11.18
N LYS A 51 7.20 -4.42 11.73
CA LYS A 51 6.30 -3.63 12.59
C LYS A 51 5.08 -3.07 11.88
N TYR A 52 5.11 -3.01 10.55
CA TYR A 52 3.99 -2.50 9.76
C TYR A 52 2.94 -3.56 9.43
N GLY A 53 3.23 -4.83 9.72
CA GLY A 53 2.38 -5.96 9.37
C GLY A 53 2.88 -6.68 8.13
N LYS A 54 2.08 -7.62 7.66
CA LYS A 54 2.41 -8.40 6.45
C LYS A 54 1.80 -7.72 5.22
N ILE A 55 2.55 -6.83 4.62
CA ILE A 55 2.10 -6.08 3.45
C ILE A 55 2.45 -6.84 2.18
N ILE A 56 1.43 -7.16 1.38
CA ILE A 56 1.61 -7.89 0.13
C ILE A 56 1.54 -6.98 -1.08
N ARG A 57 0.88 -5.84 -0.97
CA ARG A 57 0.78 -4.88 -2.06
C ARG A 57 0.41 -3.50 -1.52
N ALA A 58 0.90 -2.47 -2.17
CA ALA A 58 0.41 -1.12 -1.96
C ALA A 58 0.38 -0.41 -3.30
N LYS A 59 -0.55 0.52 -3.45
CA LYS A 59 -0.61 1.36 -4.64
C LYS A 59 -1.22 2.70 -4.25
N GLY A 60 -0.98 3.68 -5.06
CA GLY A 60 -1.58 4.97 -4.76
C GLY A 60 -1.03 6.09 -5.60
N ILE A 61 -1.44 7.29 -5.21
CA ILE A 61 -1.09 8.52 -5.89
C ILE A 61 -0.63 9.53 -4.86
N ILE A 62 0.49 10.20 -5.17
CA ILE A 62 1.04 11.27 -4.35
C ILE A 62 1.28 12.51 -5.21
N LYS A 63 1.47 13.63 -4.56
CA LYS A 63 1.84 14.90 -5.18
C LYS A 63 3.07 15.44 -4.48
N ASP A 64 4.05 15.92 -5.24
CA ASP A 64 5.24 16.52 -4.63
C ASP A 64 5.12 18.05 -4.55
N LYS A 65 6.14 18.69 -3.95
CA LYS A 65 6.16 20.12 -3.74
C LYS A 65 6.16 20.94 -5.04
N SER A 66 6.65 20.35 -6.14
CA SER A 66 6.67 21.04 -7.42
C SER A 66 5.34 20.97 -8.16
N GLY A 67 4.38 20.22 -7.63
CA GLY A 67 3.07 20.07 -8.23
C GLY A 67 2.93 18.85 -9.13
N LEU A 68 3.94 18.01 -9.20
CA LEU A 68 3.89 16.79 -10.01
C LEU A 68 3.17 15.68 -9.25
N TYR A 69 2.35 14.94 -9.99
CA TYR A 69 1.63 13.78 -9.46
C TYR A 69 2.33 12.51 -9.91
N TYR A 70 2.34 11.52 -9.01
CA TYR A 70 2.95 10.22 -9.26
C TYR A 70 2.01 9.10 -8.87
N GLN A 71 1.99 8.05 -9.67
CA GLN A 71 1.31 6.81 -9.34
C GLN A 71 2.37 5.75 -9.06
N PHE A 72 2.18 4.99 -7.99
CA PHE A 72 3.13 3.94 -7.62
C PHE A 72 2.43 2.61 -7.40
N ASP A 73 3.22 1.54 -7.53
CA ASP A 73 2.85 0.18 -7.19
C ASP A 73 4.00 -0.43 -6.40
N TYR A 74 3.64 -1.16 -5.35
CA TYR A 74 4.59 -1.81 -4.47
C TYR A 74 4.15 -3.25 -4.21
N VAL A 75 5.08 -4.19 -4.38
CA VAL A 75 5.03 -5.53 -3.79
C VAL A 75 6.34 -5.72 -3.02
N PRO A 76 6.45 -6.68 -2.08
CA PRO A 76 7.67 -6.82 -1.30
C PRO A 76 8.93 -6.82 -2.18
N ASN A 77 9.85 -5.93 -1.86
CA ASN A 77 11.13 -5.72 -2.54
C ASN A 77 11.05 -5.22 -3.99
N GLU A 78 9.87 -4.77 -4.43
CA GLU A 78 9.74 -4.17 -5.77
C GLU A 78 8.86 -2.92 -5.69
N PHE A 79 9.44 -1.79 -6.05
CA PHE A 79 8.77 -0.50 -6.03
C PHE A 79 8.83 0.13 -7.42
N LYS A 80 7.66 0.47 -7.97
CA LYS A 80 7.56 1.14 -9.27
C LYS A 80 6.80 2.45 -9.10
N ILE A 81 7.28 3.51 -9.74
CA ILE A 81 6.64 4.81 -9.68
C ILE A 81 6.76 5.50 -11.03
N ARG A 82 5.71 6.22 -11.41
CA ARG A 82 5.71 7.00 -12.66
C ARG A 82 4.95 8.29 -12.46
N GLU A 83 5.35 9.30 -13.22
CA GLU A 83 4.64 10.57 -13.24
C GLU A 83 3.32 10.43 -14.01
N ILE A 84 2.26 11.07 -13.51
CA ILE A 84 0.97 11.15 -14.18
C ILE A 84 0.59 12.63 -14.28
N LYS A 85 -0.37 12.94 -15.16
CA LYS A 85 -0.74 14.34 -15.39
C LYS A 85 -1.43 14.98 -14.21
N TRP A 86 -2.42 14.29 -13.62
CA TRP A 86 -3.22 14.85 -12.55
C TRP A 86 -4.09 13.76 -11.92
N SER A 87 -4.47 13.98 -10.66
CA SER A 87 -5.45 13.14 -9.98
C SER A 87 -6.24 13.96 -8.99
N SER A 88 -7.53 13.65 -8.86
CA SER A 88 -8.37 14.26 -7.85
C SER A 88 -8.14 13.68 -6.45
N LYS A 89 -7.46 12.55 -6.36
CA LYS A 89 -7.25 11.84 -5.10
C LYS A 89 -5.77 11.62 -4.83
N LYS A 90 -5.38 11.82 -3.59
CA LYS A 90 -4.04 11.49 -3.08
C LYS A 90 -4.24 10.48 -1.97
N VAL A 91 -4.19 9.21 -2.31
CA VAL A 91 -4.46 8.13 -1.37
C VAL A 91 -3.48 7.00 -1.60
N ILE A 92 -3.06 6.37 -0.51
CA ILE A 92 -2.25 5.18 -0.53
C ILE A 92 -3.11 4.03 -0.01
N SER A 93 -3.26 2.97 -0.80
CA SER A 93 -3.99 1.78 -0.39
C SER A 93 -3.01 0.68 -0.05
N ILE A 94 -3.07 0.20 1.18
CA ILE A 94 -2.20 -0.87 1.69
C ILE A 94 -3.02 -2.15 1.77
N ILE A 95 -2.50 -3.23 1.21
CA ILE A 95 -3.15 -4.55 1.26
C ILE A 95 -2.24 -5.51 1.98
N GLY A 96 -2.77 -6.19 2.99
CA GLY A 96 -2.01 -7.17 3.75
C GLY A 96 -2.80 -7.74 4.91
N SER A 97 -2.10 -8.46 5.79
CA SER A 97 -2.69 -9.04 6.99
C SER A 97 -1.95 -8.52 8.21
N GLU A 98 -2.65 -8.51 9.34
CA GLU A 98 -2.09 -8.03 10.61
C GLU A 98 -1.48 -6.63 10.48
N LEU A 99 -2.15 -5.75 9.74
CA LEU A 99 -1.63 -4.41 9.50
C LEU A 99 -1.58 -3.60 10.79
N ASN A 100 -0.44 -2.98 11.05
CA ASN A 100 -0.29 -2.03 12.14
C ASN A 100 -0.66 -0.63 11.63
N LYS A 101 -1.93 -0.29 11.76
CA LYS A 101 -2.47 0.95 11.19
C LYS A 101 -1.82 2.19 11.80
N LYS A 102 -1.53 2.15 13.09
CA LYS A 102 -0.87 3.28 13.77
C LYS A 102 0.52 3.54 13.19
N GLU A 103 1.32 2.49 13.04
CA GLU A 103 2.66 2.63 12.47
C GLU A 103 2.62 3.07 11.00
N LEU A 104 1.65 2.57 10.24
CA LEU A 104 1.49 2.98 8.84
C LEU A 104 1.10 4.45 8.74
N VAL A 105 0.15 4.91 9.54
CA VAL A 105 -0.24 6.32 9.55
C VAL A 105 0.95 7.20 9.95
N ASN A 106 1.71 6.80 10.97
CA ASN A 106 2.89 7.55 11.40
C ASN A 106 3.94 7.64 10.30
N LEU A 107 4.14 6.56 9.57
CA LEU A 107 5.14 6.53 8.49
C LEU A 107 4.82 7.53 7.39
N PHE A 108 3.55 7.70 7.05
CA PHE A 108 3.11 8.57 5.96
C PHE A 108 2.63 9.95 6.44
N SER A 109 2.79 10.25 7.71
CA SER A 109 2.41 11.57 8.25
C SER A 109 3.48 12.62 8.07
#